data_8617d279f066fb594d6c61db5a35434d
#
_entry.id   8617d279f066fb594d6c61db5a35434d
#
_cell.length_a   1.000
_cell.length_b   1.000
_cell.length_c   1.000
_cell.angle_alpha   90.00
_cell.angle_beta   90.00
_cell.angle_gamma   90.00
#
_symmetry.space_group_name_H-M   'P 1'
#
loop_
_entity.id
_entity.type
_entity.pdbx_description
1 polymer ?
#
loop_
_entity_poly.entity_id
_entity_poly.type
_entity_poly.pdbx_seq_one_letter_code
_entity_poly.pdbx_strand_id
1 'polypeptide(L)'
;MAKTTRMTVAQAIVKFLDNQYVSMDGVETKFVEGFFTIFGHGIAVGLGEALDSDPGQLRVMQGRNEQGMCHVATAFAKQNNRKSIIPCASSVGPGAANMVTACATATVNNIPLLVFPADTFASRQPDPVLQQLEQSSSLATTTNDAFKPVCKYWDRITRPEQLMTALINAMRVLTDPSETGACCIALPQDVEGESYDYPDYFFEKRVHRITRPVAVEEELEDIAEVIANAKRPLLIVGGGVKYSEAGETVEKFCEEFHIPFGESQAGKSACQTSNPYCLGGIGVTGTLASNVIAKDADVVIAVGSRLSDFTTSSKHLFRNEDVKFVTINNNRYHA
;
A
#
# COMPACT_ATOMS: atom_id res chain seq x y z
N MET A 1 -5.10 30.16 -23.02
CA MET A 1 -4.64 28.77 -22.97
C MET A 1 -3.91 28.57 -21.63
N ALA A 2 -4.02 27.43 -21.00
CA ALA A 2 -3.21 27.15 -19.79
C ALA A 2 -1.72 27.21 -20.16
N LYS A 3 -0.90 27.73 -19.25
CA LYS A 3 0.57 27.71 -19.44
C LYS A 3 1.05 26.25 -19.41
N THR A 4 1.95 25.90 -20.31
CA THR A 4 2.50 24.54 -20.45
C THR A 4 4.02 24.56 -20.37
N THR A 5 4.60 23.49 -19.84
CA THR A 5 6.04 23.24 -19.84
C THR A 5 6.32 21.97 -20.64
N ARG A 6 7.22 22.09 -21.64
CA ARG A 6 7.67 20.95 -22.45
C ARG A 6 8.73 20.17 -21.69
N MET A 7 8.49 18.88 -21.50
CA MET A 7 9.45 17.96 -20.87
C MET A 7 9.18 16.53 -21.29
N THR A 8 10.14 15.64 -21.05
CA THR A 8 9.96 14.20 -21.33
C THR A 8 8.99 13.58 -20.32
N VAL A 9 8.43 12.42 -20.68
CA VAL A 9 7.58 11.62 -19.77
C VAL A 9 8.32 11.33 -18.46
N ALA A 10 9.59 10.93 -18.53
CA ALA A 10 10.42 10.67 -17.36
C ALA A 10 10.60 11.90 -16.45
N GLN A 11 10.91 13.06 -17.01
CA GLN A 11 11.02 14.33 -16.26
C GLN A 11 9.68 14.70 -15.61
N ALA A 12 8.57 14.49 -16.33
CA ALA A 12 7.25 14.77 -15.81
C ALA A 12 6.88 13.84 -14.63
N ILE A 13 7.27 12.57 -14.65
CA ILE A 13 7.10 11.64 -13.52
C ILE A 13 7.82 12.17 -12.28
N VAL A 14 9.11 12.49 -12.41
CA VAL A 14 9.93 12.96 -11.29
C VAL A 14 9.34 14.23 -10.69
N LYS A 15 9.04 15.23 -11.52
CA LYS A 15 8.49 16.51 -11.09
C LYS A 15 7.12 16.38 -10.45
N PHE A 16 6.23 15.52 -10.98
CA PHE A 16 4.93 15.26 -10.39
C PHE A 16 5.06 14.61 -9.01
N LEU A 17 5.89 13.57 -8.89
CA LEU A 17 6.05 12.81 -7.64
C LEU A 17 6.68 13.64 -6.53
N ASP A 18 7.61 14.53 -6.85
CA ASP A 18 8.24 15.44 -5.88
C ASP A 18 7.23 16.38 -5.20
N ASN A 19 6.10 16.65 -5.86
CA ASN A 19 5.07 17.58 -5.38
C ASN A 19 3.83 16.90 -4.75
N GLN A 20 3.95 15.63 -4.33
CA GLN A 20 2.85 14.89 -3.70
C GLN A 20 2.98 14.89 -2.18
N TYR A 21 1.91 15.25 -1.50
CA TYR A 21 1.79 15.34 -0.05
C TYR A 21 0.49 14.66 0.41
N VAL A 22 0.45 14.23 1.65
CA VAL A 22 -0.76 13.77 2.34
C VAL A 22 -1.04 14.66 3.55
N SER A 23 -2.31 14.82 3.90
CA SER A 23 -2.70 15.48 5.16
C SER A 23 -3.63 14.54 5.94
N MET A 24 -3.28 14.26 7.18
CA MET A 24 -4.07 13.47 8.13
C MET A 24 -4.17 14.24 9.45
N ASP A 25 -5.39 14.42 9.95
CA ASP A 25 -5.68 15.16 11.18
C ASP A 25 -5.05 16.57 11.22
N GLY A 26 -4.94 17.23 10.06
CA GLY A 26 -4.35 18.56 9.92
C GLY A 26 -2.83 18.60 9.82
N VAL A 27 -2.15 17.44 9.95
CA VAL A 27 -0.69 17.35 9.77
C VAL A 27 -0.38 16.98 8.33
N GLU A 28 0.41 17.83 7.67
CA GLU A 28 0.87 17.58 6.31
C GLU A 28 2.23 16.86 6.33
N THR A 29 2.36 15.84 5.47
CA THR A 29 3.58 15.04 5.31
C THR A 29 3.90 14.90 3.83
N LYS A 30 5.18 14.97 3.45
CA LYS A 30 5.63 14.66 2.09
C LYS A 30 5.33 13.17 1.81
N PHE A 31 4.57 12.90 0.75
CA PHE A 31 4.14 11.53 0.45
C PHE A 31 5.21 10.72 -0.26
N VAL A 32 5.93 11.34 -1.22
CA VAL A 32 7.00 10.67 -1.96
C VAL A 32 8.35 11.19 -1.49
N GLU A 33 9.11 10.36 -0.75
CA GLU A 33 10.37 10.73 -0.12
C GLU A 33 11.61 10.47 -0.98
N GLY A 34 11.49 9.62 -1.97
CA GLY A 34 12.61 9.25 -2.81
C GLY A 34 12.24 8.30 -3.91
N PHE A 35 13.22 7.69 -4.53
CA PHE A 35 13.05 6.73 -5.61
C PHE A 35 14.09 5.60 -5.47
N PHE A 36 13.63 4.36 -5.42
CA PHE A 36 14.48 3.18 -5.57
C PHE A 36 14.59 2.79 -7.04
N THR A 37 15.81 2.56 -7.52
CA THR A 37 16.07 2.21 -8.91
C THR A 37 17.03 1.04 -9.04
N ILE A 38 16.79 0.20 -10.03
CA ILE A 38 17.79 -0.71 -10.58
C ILE A 38 17.80 -0.46 -12.07
N PHE A 39 18.83 0.29 -12.51
CA PHE A 39 18.94 0.69 -13.89
C PHE A 39 19.35 -0.48 -14.79
N GLY A 40 18.84 -0.46 -15.98
CA GLY A 40 19.21 -1.26 -17.12
C GLY A 40 18.80 -0.51 -18.39
N HIS A 41 19.09 -1.06 -19.56
CA HIS A 41 18.83 -0.38 -20.83
C HIS A 41 17.37 0.08 -21.01
N GLY A 42 16.41 -0.56 -20.33
CA GLY A 42 14.99 -0.24 -20.45
C GLY A 42 14.53 1.00 -19.70
N ILE A 43 15.36 1.58 -18.80
CA ILE A 43 14.93 2.70 -17.96
C ILE A 43 16.04 3.73 -17.71
N ALA A 44 17.29 3.44 -18.06
CA ALA A 44 18.44 4.28 -17.73
C ALA A 44 18.45 5.62 -18.47
N VAL A 45 18.11 5.60 -19.76
CA VAL A 45 18.14 6.81 -20.63
C VAL A 45 16.86 7.64 -20.56
N GLY A 46 15.83 7.16 -19.85
CA GLY A 46 14.61 7.89 -19.59
C GLY A 46 14.57 8.35 -18.14
N LEU A 47 13.99 7.50 -17.27
CA LEU A 47 13.82 7.85 -15.86
C LEU A 47 15.16 8.00 -15.11
N GLY A 48 16.19 7.22 -15.48
CA GLY A 48 17.51 7.34 -14.89
C GLY A 48 18.14 8.71 -15.15
N GLU A 49 18.11 9.19 -16.40
CA GLU A 49 18.60 10.52 -16.75
C GLU A 49 17.80 11.64 -16.05
N ALA A 50 16.48 11.50 -15.98
CA ALA A 50 15.64 12.49 -15.32
C ALA A 50 15.95 12.61 -13.81
N LEU A 51 16.18 11.48 -13.14
CA LEU A 51 16.56 11.44 -11.73
C LEU A 51 17.99 11.93 -11.46
N ASP A 52 18.91 11.77 -12.42
CA ASP A 52 20.28 12.27 -12.31
C ASP A 52 20.35 13.78 -12.56
N SER A 53 19.55 14.27 -13.51
CA SER A 53 19.56 15.67 -13.93
C SER A 53 18.86 16.60 -12.93
N ASP A 54 17.69 16.25 -12.46
CA ASP A 54 16.88 17.05 -11.53
C ASP A 54 15.91 16.17 -10.73
N PRO A 55 16.35 15.54 -9.63
CA PRO A 55 15.49 14.75 -8.77
C PRO A 55 14.57 15.60 -7.86
N GLY A 56 14.68 16.92 -7.88
CA GLY A 56 14.00 17.79 -6.92
C GLY A 56 14.46 17.48 -5.49
N GLN A 57 13.52 17.22 -4.60
CA GLN A 57 13.78 16.82 -3.22
C GLN A 57 13.81 15.29 -3.01
N LEU A 58 13.62 14.50 -4.08
CA LEU A 58 13.59 13.06 -3.99
C LEU A 58 14.99 12.47 -3.76
N ARG A 59 15.11 11.58 -2.77
CA ARG A 59 16.33 10.81 -2.54
C ARG A 59 16.41 9.64 -3.52
N VAL A 60 17.41 9.64 -4.39
CA VAL A 60 17.65 8.56 -5.36
C VAL A 60 18.52 7.49 -4.72
N MET A 61 18.04 6.25 -4.69
CA MET A 61 18.71 5.13 -4.05
C MET A 61 18.79 3.94 -5.02
N GLN A 62 19.98 3.39 -5.18
CA GLN A 62 20.18 2.21 -6.00
C GLN A 62 19.90 0.94 -5.20
N GLY A 63 18.98 0.11 -5.70
CA GLY A 63 18.74 -1.24 -5.20
C GLY A 63 19.77 -2.24 -5.71
N ARG A 64 19.79 -3.44 -5.11
CA ARG A 64 20.65 -4.57 -5.56
C ARG A 64 19.85 -5.73 -6.13
N ASN A 65 18.56 -5.77 -5.85
CA ASN A 65 17.60 -6.76 -6.33
C ASN A 65 16.21 -6.11 -6.33
N GLU A 66 15.47 -6.26 -7.40
CA GLU A 66 14.18 -5.56 -7.61
C GLU A 66 13.13 -5.98 -6.60
N GLN A 67 13.02 -7.28 -6.31
CA GLN A 67 12.09 -7.77 -5.28
C GLN A 67 12.48 -7.23 -3.90
N GLY A 68 13.78 -7.30 -3.57
CA GLY A 68 14.30 -6.82 -2.29
C GLY A 68 14.02 -5.32 -2.08
N MET A 69 14.31 -4.47 -3.08
CA MET A 69 14.06 -3.03 -2.96
C MET A 69 12.56 -2.72 -2.81
N CYS A 70 11.67 -3.43 -3.53
CA CYS A 70 10.23 -3.23 -3.40
C CYS A 70 9.72 -3.69 -2.03
N HIS A 71 10.27 -4.74 -1.44
CA HIS A 71 9.96 -5.12 -0.05
C HIS A 71 10.45 -4.08 0.95
N VAL A 72 11.62 -3.47 0.74
CA VAL A 72 12.11 -2.35 1.58
C VAL A 72 11.18 -1.15 1.45
N ALA A 73 10.76 -0.78 0.23
CA ALA A 73 9.79 0.30 0.01
C ALA A 73 8.44 0.02 0.69
N THR A 74 7.95 -1.22 0.62
CA THR A 74 6.73 -1.66 1.32
C THR A 74 6.89 -1.56 2.84
N ALA A 75 8.04 -1.99 3.39
CA ALA A 75 8.34 -1.87 4.81
C ALA A 75 8.46 -0.41 5.25
N PHE A 76 9.06 0.46 4.43
CA PHE A 76 9.13 1.90 4.66
C PHE A 76 7.73 2.52 4.78
N ALA A 77 6.86 2.24 3.82
CA ALA A 77 5.48 2.74 3.85
C ALA A 77 4.71 2.23 5.08
N LYS A 78 4.88 0.94 5.43
CA LYS A 78 4.30 0.34 6.63
C LYS A 78 4.79 1.03 7.92
N GLN A 79 6.09 1.31 8.01
CA GLN A 79 6.70 1.93 9.19
C GLN A 79 6.29 3.40 9.35
N ASN A 80 6.06 4.10 8.25
CA ASN A 80 5.56 5.47 8.22
C ASN A 80 4.01 5.57 8.24
N ASN A 81 3.32 4.54 8.71
CA ASN A 81 1.86 4.50 8.83
C ASN A 81 1.14 4.85 7.51
N ARG A 82 1.71 4.45 6.36
CA ARG A 82 1.23 4.72 4.99
C ARG A 82 1.25 6.20 4.59
N LYS A 83 1.86 7.09 5.38
CA LYS A 83 1.94 8.53 5.12
C LYS A 83 3.10 8.93 4.20
N SER A 84 4.01 8.00 3.89
CA SER A 84 5.11 8.22 2.97
C SER A 84 5.46 6.94 2.22
N ILE A 85 5.86 7.08 0.95
CA ILE A 85 6.27 5.99 0.07
C ILE A 85 7.61 6.29 -0.61
N ILE A 86 8.25 5.23 -1.11
CA ILE A 86 9.39 5.29 -2.02
C ILE A 86 9.03 4.46 -3.26
N PRO A 87 8.67 5.09 -4.40
CA PRO A 87 8.48 4.39 -5.66
C PRO A 87 9.71 3.58 -6.09
N CYS A 88 9.48 2.50 -6.84
CA CYS A 88 10.52 1.61 -7.34
C CYS A 88 10.49 1.54 -8.86
N ALA A 89 11.65 1.61 -9.50
CA ALA A 89 11.77 1.44 -10.94
C ALA A 89 12.79 0.34 -11.30
N SER A 90 12.50 -0.40 -12.36
CA SER A 90 13.35 -1.48 -12.84
C SER A 90 13.44 -1.51 -14.36
N SER A 91 14.46 -2.20 -14.85
CA SER A 91 14.60 -2.49 -16.26
C SER A 91 13.46 -3.40 -16.78
N VAL A 92 13.39 -3.55 -18.09
CA VAL A 92 12.42 -4.39 -18.81
C VAL A 92 12.64 -5.88 -18.54
N GLY A 93 11.60 -6.69 -18.72
CA GLY A 93 11.67 -8.14 -18.69
C GLY A 93 11.98 -8.72 -17.32
N PRO A 94 13.15 -9.36 -17.10
CA PRO A 94 13.49 -10.00 -15.82
C PRO A 94 13.49 -9.05 -14.64
N GLY A 95 13.93 -7.80 -14.81
CA GLY A 95 13.89 -6.78 -13.77
C GLY A 95 12.46 -6.46 -13.35
N ALA A 96 11.58 -6.26 -14.32
CA ALA A 96 10.15 -6.07 -14.09
C ALA A 96 9.53 -7.28 -13.38
N ALA A 97 9.76 -8.50 -13.90
CA ALA A 97 9.20 -9.74 -13.33
C ALA A 97 9.56 -9.92 -11.84
N ASN A 98 10.76 -9.54 -11.43
CA ASN A 98 11.21 -9.63 -10.04
C ASN A 98 10.38 -8.77 -9.06
N MET A 99 9.67 -7.75 -9.50
CA MET A 99 8.86 -6.89 -8.61
C MET A 99 7.47 -7.46 -8.31
N VAL A 100 6.99 -8.45 -9.08
CA VAL A 100 5.60 -8.97 -9.00
C VAL A 100 5.25 -9.48 -7.60
N THR A 101 6.14 -10.28 -6.99
CA THR A 101 5.91 -10.84 -5.64
C THR A 101 5.76 -9.74 -4.57
N ALA A 102 6.56 -8.68 -4.67
CA ALA A 102 6.47 -7.57 -3.73
C ALA A 102 5.17 -6.77 -3.91
N CYS A 103 4.70 -6.59 -5.16
CA CYS A 103 3.40 -5.98 -5.43
C CYS A 103 2.25 -6.81 -4.84
N ALA A 104 2.28 -8.13 -5.00
CA ALA A 104 1.32 -9.03 -4.37
C ALA A 104 1.32 -8.87 -2.84
N THR A 105 2.50 -8.83 -2.23
CA THR A 105 2.65 -8.62 -0.78
C THR A 105 2.09 -7.27 -0.33
N ALA A 106 2.37 -6.19 -1.05
CA ALA A 106 1.86 -4.86 -0.75
C ALA A 106 0.33 -4.82 -0.85
N THR A 107 -0.23 -5.38 -1.91
CA THR A 107 -1.69 -5.40 -2.17
C THR A 107 -2.45 -6.20 -1.12
N VAL A 108 -2.00 -7.41 -0.78
CA VAL A 108 -2.71 -8.26 0.19
C VAL A 108 -2.64 -7.69 1.62
N ASN A 109 -1.64 -6.85 1.91
CA ASN A 109 -1.50 -6.18 3.20
C ASN A 109 -2.03 -4.73 3.21
N ASN A 110 -2.63 -4.27 2.11
CA ASN A 110 -3.09 -2.88 1.94
C ASN A 110 -1.98 -1.85 2.25
N ILE A 111 -0.78 -2.06 1.72
CA ILE A 111 0.35 -1.14 1.86
C ILE A 111 0.59 -0.43 0.52
N PRO A 112 0.66 0.91 0.48
CA PRO A 112 0.91 1.64 -0.76
C PRO A 112 2.32 1.35 -1.29
N LEU A 113 2.39 0.93 -2.56
CA LEU A 113 3.63 0.70 -3.30
C LEU A 113 3.43 1.15 -4.74
N LEU A 114 4.25 2.06 -5.24
CA LEU A 114 4.24 2.49 -6.63
C LEU A 114 5.44 1.89 -7.36
N VAL A 115 5.19 1.20 -8.48
CA VAL A 115 6.26 0.62 -9.30
C VAL A 115 6.19 1.10 -10.74
N PHE A 116 7.36 1.38 -11.32
CA PHE A 116 7.57 1.75 -12.70
C PHE A 116 8.50 0.71 -13.36
N PRO A 117 7.94 -0.43 -13.81
CA PRO A 117 8.71 -1.35 -14.64
C PRO A 117 8.85 -0.77 -16.05
N ALA A 118 10.07 -0.80 -16.61
CA ALA A 118 10.22 -0.55 -18.04
C ALA A 118 9.46 -1.61 -18.85
N ASP A 119 8.99 -1.21 -20.02
CA ASP A 119 8.25 -2.10 -20.95
C ASP A 119 8.92 -2.14 -22.32
N THR A 120 8.45 -3.03 -23.17
CA THR A 120 8.87 -3.10 -24.55
C THR A 120 8.47 -1.82 -25.30
N PHE A 121 9.13 -1.55 -26.43
CA PHE A 121 8.83 -0.37 -27.22
C PHE A 121 7.37 -0.31 -27.66
N ALA A 122 6.68 0.78 -27.38
CA ALA A 122 5.31 1.01 -27.82
C ALA A 122 5.19 1.04 -29.35
N SER A 123 6.22 1.57 -30.05
CA SER A 123 6.32 1.59 -31.51
C SER A 123 6.55 0.21 -32.14
N ARG A 124 7.06 -0.77 -31.35
CA ARG A 124 7.45 -2.12 -31.82
C ARG A 124 8.54 -2.15 -32.90
N GLN A 125 9.26 -1.03 -33.13
CA GLN A 125 10.27 -0.98 -34.17
C GLN A 125 11.49 -1.85 -33.89
N PRO A 126 12.12 -1.79 -32.70
CA PRO A 126 13.13 -2.78 -32.30
C PRO A 126 12.45 -4.01 -31.72
N ASP A 127 12.22 -5.03 -32.52
CA ASP A 127 11.60 -6.29 -32.13
C ASP A 127 12.44 -7.47 -32.67
N PRO A 128 12.95 -8.39 -31.79
CA PRO A 128 12.82 -8.37 -30.33
C PRO A 128 13.75 -7.36 -29.62
N VAL A 129 13.29 -6.84 -28.48
CA VAL A 129 14.09 -5.98 -27.60
C VAL A 129 14.93 -6.85 -26.67
N LEU A 130 16.15 -6.41 -26.33
CA LEU A 130 16.99 -7.07 -25.34
C LEU A 130 16.22 -7.29 -24.02
N GLN A 131 16.30 -8.52 -23.45
CA GLN A 131 15.57 -8.94 -22.25
C GLN A 131 14.03 -8.93 -22.37
N GLN A 132 13.49 -8.76 -23.54
CA GLN A 132 12.07 -8.95 -23.78
C GLN A 132 11.72 -10.45 -23.59
N LEU A 133 10.68 -10.72 -22.80
CA LEU A 133 10.09 -12.04 -22.70
C LEU A 133 9.02 -12.16 -23.80
N GLU A 134 9.43 -12.71 -24.93
CA GLU A 134 8.63 -12.76 -26.15
C GLU A 134 7.39 -13.66 -26.02
N GLN A 135 6.30 -13.21 -26.61
CA GLN A 135 5.04 -13.94 -26.72
C GLN A 135 4.68 -14.10 -28.20
N SER A 136 4.87 -15.29 -28.76
CA SER A 136 4.53 -15.57 -30.17
C SER A 136 3.01 -15.45 -30.46
N SER A 137 2.17 -15.59 -29.43
CA SER A 137 0.72 -15.54 -29.54
C SER A 137 0.14 -14.11 -29.49
N SER A 138 0.87 -13.14 -28.97
CA SER A 138 0.37 -11.77 -28.81
C SER A 138 1.50 -10.78 -28.62
N LEU A 139 1.70 -9.87 -29.54
CA LEU A 139 2.63 -8.75 -29.41
C LEU A 139 2.17 -7.67 -28.42
N ALA A 140 0.90 -7.71 -28.00
CA ALA A 140 0.35 -6.80 -27.02
C ALA A 140 0.59 -7.25 -25.56
N THR A 141 0.97 -8.52 -25.36
CA THR A 141 1.26 -9.09 -24.03
C THR A 141 2.73 -8.97 -23.73
N THR A 142 3.07 -8.32 -22.61
CA THR A 142 4.44 -8.19 -22.13
C THR A 142 4.57 -8.77 -20.73
N THR A 143 5.79 -8.85 -20.19
CA THR A 143 6.04 -9.24 -18.79
C THR A 143 5.18 -8.42 -17.81
N ASN A 144 4.93 -7.15 -18.12
CA ASN A 144 4.22 -6.24 -17.24
C ASN A 144 2.72 -6.55 -17.11
N ASP A 145 2.17 -7.40 -17.97
CA ASP A 145 0.79 -7.90 -17.79
C ASP A 145 0.64 -8.80 -16.56
N ALA A 146 1.75 -9.36 -16.04
CA ALA A 146 1.77 -10.14 -14.80
C ALA A 146 1.45 -9.31 -13.53
N PHE A 147 1.55 -7.98 -13.61
CA PHE A 147 1.16 -7.11 -12.50
C PHE A 147 -0.35 -6.92 -12.35
N LYS A 148 -1.13 -7.14 -13.42
CA LYS A 148 -2.59 -6.93 -13.41
C LYS A 148 -3.31 -7.65 -12.26
N PRO A 149 -3.06 -8.95 -12.00
CA PRO A 149 -3.76 -9.67 -10.93
C PRO A 149 -3.24 -9.33 -9.52
N VAL A 150 -2.11 -8.64 -9.38
CA VAL A 150 -1.45 -8.40 -8.09
C VAL A 150 -1.41 -6.92 -7.69
N CYS A 151 -1.86 -6.01 -8.56
CA CYS A 151 -1.92 -4.58 -8.29
C CYS A 151 -3.37 -4.10 -8.15
N LYS A 152 -3.60 -3.10 -7.30
CA LYS A 152 -4.87 -2.39 -7.17
C LYS A 152 -5.12 -1.43 -8.34
N TYR A 153 -4.04 -0.92 -8.94
CA TYR A 153 -4.08 -0.12 -10.15
C TYR A 153 -2.95 -0.55 -11.09
N TRP A 154 -3.26 -0.67 -12.36
CA TRP A 154 -2.30 -0.98 -13.41
C TRP A 154 -2.59 -0.15 -14.66
N ASP A 155 -1.54 0.42 -15.24
CA ASP A 155 -1.63 1.11 -16.52
C ASP A 155 -0.34 0.93 -17.33
N ARG A 156 -0.40 1.19 -18.64
CA ARG A 156 0.73 1.19 -19.57
C ARG A 156 0.72 2.48 -20.37
N ILE A 157 1.77 3.26 -20.27
CA ILE A 157 1.86 4.58 -20.93
C ILE A 157 2.42 4.39 -22.34
N THR A 158 1.56 4.25 -23.32
CA THR A 158 1.96 4.13 -24.74
C THR A 158 2.04 5.46 -25.46
N ARG A 159 1.63 6.55 -24.82
CA ARG A 159 1.69 7.92 -25.31
C ARG A 159 1.87 8.90 -24.13
N PRO A 160 2.65 9.97 -24.30
CA PRO A 160 2.97 10.91 -23.20
C PRO A 160 1.76 11.51 -22.48
N GLU A 161 0.69 11.84 -23.19
CA GLU A 161 -0.51 12.46 -22.61
C GLU A 161 -1.26 11.55 -21.64
N GLN A 162 -1.11 10.23 -21.72
CA GLN A 162 -1.73 9.26 -20.80
C GLN A 162 -1.17 9.34 -19.39
N LEU A 163 0.08 9.85 -19.25
CA LEU A 163 0.77 9.95 -17.96
C LEU A 163 -0.05 10.69 -16.90
N MET A 164 -0.70 11.79 -17.29
CA MET A 164 -1.44 12.63 -16.35
C MET A 164 -2.57 11.86 -15.66
N THR A 165 -3.36 11.13 -16.42
CA THR A 165 -4.46 10.31 -15.88
C THR A 165 -3.93 9.15 -15.06
N ALA A 166 -2.88 8.48 -15.53
CA ALA A 166 -2.28 7.33 -14.85
C ALA A 166 -1.74 7.71 -13.47
N LEU A 167 -0.95 8.78 -13.37
CA LEU A 167 -0.39 9.23 -12.09
C LEU A 167 -1.48 9.71 -11.11
N ILE A 168 -2.49 10.44 -11.58
CA ILE A 168 -3.60 10.86 -10.74
C ILE A 168 -4.38 9.67 -10.19
N ASN A 169 -4.66 8.67 -11.02
CA ASN A 169 -5.36 7.46 -10.58
C ASN A 169 -4.51 6.62 -9.62
N ALA A 170 -3.21 6.49 -9.87
CA ALA A 170 -2.29 5.84 -8.94
C ALA A 170 -2.30 6.53 -7.57
N MET A 171 -2.23 7.89 -7.53
CA MET A 171 -2.29 8.63 -6.26
C MET A 171 -3.60 8.40 -5.51
N ARG A 172 -4.75 8.32 -6.21
CA ARG A 172 -6.04 8.01 -5.56
C ARG A 172 -6.01 6.67 -4.84
N VAL A 173 -5.44 5.64 -5.47
CA VAL A 173 -5.32 4.31 -4.85
C VAL A 173 -4.29 4.32 -3.72
N LEU A 174 -3.11 4.92 -3.93
CA LEU A 174 -2.02 4.93 -2.95
C LEU A 174 -2.38 5.68 -1.66
N THR A 175 -3.25 6.69 -1.76
CA THR A 175 -3.67 7.52 -0.61
C THR A 175 -5.03 7.13 -0.04
N ASP A 176 -5.68 6.08 -0.56
CA ASP A 176 -6.94 5.57 -0.02
C ASP A 176 -6.68 4.74 1.25
N PRO A 177 -7.26 5.10 2.41
CA PRO A 177 -7.01 4.38 3.65
C PRO A 177 -7.63 2.98 3.69
N SER A 178 -8.62 2.68 2.85
CA SER A 178 -9.34 1.39 2.86
C SER A 178 -8.90 0.44 1.75
N GLU A 179 -8.58 0.97 0.55
CA GLU A 179 -8.32 0.19 -0.65
C GLU A 179 -6.89 0.31 -1.20
N THR A 180 -5.98 0.93 -0.45
CA THR A 180 -4.59 1.07 -0.89
C THR A 180 -3.90 -0.27 -1.14
N GLY A 181 -2.89 -0.26 -1.99
CA GLY A 181 -2.09 -1.41 -2.37
C GLY A 181 -1.04 -1.04 -3.40
N ALA A 182 -0.52 -2.02 -4.12
CA ALA A 182 0.43 -1.77 -5.20
C ALA A 182 -0.25 -1.11 -6.40
N CYS A 183 0.44 -0.14 -6.99
CA CYS A 183 0.12 0.49 -8.27
C CYS A 183 1.29 0.28 -9.23
N CYS A 184 1.01 -0.16 -10.44
CA CYS A 184 2.00 -0.36 -11.49
C CYS A 184 1.70 0.55 -12.68
N ILE A 185 2.69 1.34 -13.10
CA ILE A 185 2.65 2.12 -14.33
C ILE A 185 3.80 1.64 -15.21
N ALA A 186 3.49 0.81 -16.20
CA ALA A 186 4.46 0.28 -17.13
C ALA A 186 4.91 1.36 -18.13
N LEU A 187 6.22 1.50 -18.30
CA LEU A 187 6.85 2.55 -19.10
C LEU A 187 7.59 1.94 -20.31
N PRO A 188 7.01 1.98 -21.53
CA PRO A 188 7.75 1.63 -22.73
C PRO A 188 8.98 2.51 -22.94
N GLN A 189 10.09 1.89 -23.30
CA GLN A 189 11.41 2.52 -23.40
C GLN A 189 11.46 3.74 -24.32
N ASP A 190 10.75 3.69 -25.44
CA ASP A 190 10.66 4.80 -26.39
C ASP A 190 9.81 5.96 -25.86
N VAL A 191 8.76 5.66 -25.11
CA VAL A 191 7.84 6.68 -24.57
C VAL A 191 8.46 7.49 -23.43
N GLU A 192 9.35 6.90 -22.62
CA GLU A 192 10.01 7.62 -21.51
C GLU A 192 10.73 8.90 -21.97
N GLY A 193 11.34 8.85 -23.15
CA GLY A 193 12.06 9.97 -23.75
C GLY A 193 11.20 10.91 -24.59
N GLU A 194 9.95 10.55 -24.88
CA GLU A 194 9.06 11.41 -25.67
C GLU A 194 8.69 12.67 -24.88
N SER A 195 8.69 13.81 -25.58
CA SER A 195 8.34 15.12 -24.99
C SER A 195 6.89 15.47 -25.24
N TYR A 196 6.27 16.08 -24.24
CA TYR A 196 4.90 16.60 -24.33
C TYR A 196 4.78 17.96 -23.65
N ASP A 197 3.82 18.77 -24.04
CA ASP A 197 3.55 20.08 -23.44
C ASP A 197 2.55 19.91 -22.28
N TYR A 198 3.08 19.54 -21.12
CA TYR A 198 2.27 19.34 -19.91
C TYR A 198 1.77 20.66 -19.33
N PRO A 199 0.51 20.76 -18.92
CA PRO A 199 -0.01 21.97 -18.26
C PRO A 199 0.67 22.16 -16.90
N ASP A 200 1.09 23.40 -16.59
CA ASP A 200 1.87 23.70 -15.37
C ASP A 200 1.14 23.30 -14.09
N TYR A 201 -0.21 23.40 -14.05
CA TYR A 201 -1.01 22.99 -12.88
C TYR A 201 -0.86 21.50 -12.54
N PHE A 202 -0.41 20.67 -13.47
CA PHE A 202 -0.17 19.25 -13.22
C PHE A 202 0.96 19.03 -12.22
N PHE A 203 1.92 19.94 -12.18
CA PHE A 203 3.10 19.88 -11.32
C PHE A 203 2.99 20.71 -10.03
N GLU A 204 1.86 21.38 -9.82
CA GLU A 204 1.63 22.11 -8.57
C GLU A 204 1.58 21.14 -7.38
N LYS A 205 2.01 21.65 -6.21
CA LYS A 205 1.90 20.90 -4.96
C LYS A 205 0.46 20.39 -4.76
N ARG A 206 0.33 19.10 -4.53
CA ARG A 206 -0.94 18.45 -4.31
C ARG A 206 -0.97 17.75 -2.95
N VAL A 207 -1.95 18.12 -2.12
CA VAL A 207 -2.15 17.54 -0.81
C VAL A 207 -3.37 16.63 -0.83
N HIS A 208 -3.14 15.32 -0.66
CA HIS A 208 -4.20 14.31 -0.60
C HIS A 208 -4.71 14.22 0.84
N ARG A 209 -5.96 14.55 1.06
CA ARG A 209 -6.55 14.51 2.38
C ARG A 209 -7.00 13.10 2.75
N ILE A 210 -6.41 12.54 3.79
CA ILE A 210 -6.82 11.27 4.38
C ILE A 210 -7.88 11.57 5.44
N THR A 211 -9.11 11.12 5.20
CA THR A 211 -10.23 11.33 6.12
C THR A 211 -10.50 10.07 6.94
N ARG A 212 -11.00 10.26 8.16
CA ARG A 212 -11.47 9.16 9.02
C ARG A 212 -12.97 9.00 8.80
N PRO A 213 -13.46 7.86 8.25
CA PRO A 213 -14.89 7.59 8.22
C PRO A 213 -15.43 7.44 9.65
N VAL A 214 -16.61 7.96 9.88
CA VAL A 214 -17.31 7.89 11.17
C VAL A 214 -18.43 6.87 11.04
N ALA A 215 -18.58 5.99 12.04
CA ALA A 215 -19.72 5.07 12.12
C ALA A 215 -21.01 5.86 12.43
N VAL A 216 -22.15 5.35 11.97
CA VAL A 216 -23.45 5.95 12.31
C VAL A 216 -23.83 5.58 13.74
N GLU A 217 -24.65 6.42 14.38
CA GLU A 217 -25.00 6.29 15.79
C GLU A 217 -25.70 4.96 16.12
N GLU A 218 -26.60 4.51 15.25
CA GLU A 218 -27.30 3.22 15.37
C GLU A 218 -26.31 2.02 15.42
N GLU A 219 -25.29 2.02 14.56
CA GLU A 219 -24.24 0.96 14.58
C GLU A 219 -23.43 1.02 15.88
N LEU A 220 -23.17 2.22 16.43
CA LEU A 220 -22.45 2.39 17.69
C LEU A 220 -23.28 1.92 18.89
N GLU A 221 -24.60 2.16 18.91
CA GLU A 221 -25.51 1.68 19.94
C GLU A 221 -25.58 0.16 19.95
N ASP A 222 -25.75 -0.47 18.79
CA ASP A 222 -25.78 -1.93 18.64
C ASP A 222 -24.48 -2.58 19.14
N ILE A 223 -23.33 -2.02 18.77
CA ILE A 223 -22.01 -2.50 19.21
C ILE A 223 -21.84 -2.32 20.72
N ALA A 224 -22.24 -1.18 21.26
CA ALA A 224 -22.15 -0.88 22.69
C ALA A 224 -23.00 -1.86 23.52
N GLU A 225 -24.21 -2.19 23.05
CA GLU A 225 -25.08 -3.17 23.72
C GLU A 225 -24.43 -4.58 23.74
N VAL A 226 -23.86 -5.01 22.60
CA VAL A 226 -23.18 -6.31 22.52
C VAL A 226 -21.99 -6.38 23.49
N ILE A 227 -21.17 -5.32 23.54
CA ILE A 227 -19.98 -5.25 24.39
C ILE A 227 -20.39 -5.18 25.87
N ALA A 228 -21.37 -4.36 26.22
CA ALA A 228 -21.83 -4.19 27.61
C ALA A 228 -22.40 -5.49 28.22
N ASN A 229 -22.95 -6.37 27.40
CA ASN A 229 -23.49 -7.66 27.84
C ASN A 229 -22.44 -8.80 27.83
N ALA A 230 -21.23 -8.56 27.39
CA ALA A 230 -20.15 -9.54 27.33
C ALA A 230 -19.67 -9.93 28.73
N LYS A 231 -19.40 -11.21 28.92
CA LYS A 231 -18.82 -11.75 30.18
C LYS A 231 -17.35 -12.09 30.04
N ARG A 232 -16.93 -12.42 28.82
CA ARG A 232 -15.55 -12.79 28.46
C ARG A 232 -15.15 -12.16 27.14
N PRO A 233 -15.15 -10.82 27.07
CA PRO A 233 -14.77 -10.12 25.84
C PRO A 233 -13.26 -10.28 25.56
N LEU A 234 -12.92 -10.33 24.28
CA LEU A 234 -11.54 -10.28 23.78
C LEU A 234 -11.46 -9.28 22.65
N LEU A 235 -10.49 -8.35 22.69
CA LEU A 235 -10.22 -7.44 21.60
C LEU A 235 -9.05 -7.95 20.75
N ILE A 236 -9.15 -7.82 19.43
CA ILE A 236 -8.09 -8.16 18.48
C ILE A 236 -7.62 -6.89 17.77
N VAL A 237 -6.38 -6.51 18.04
CA VAL A 237 -5.72 -5.36 17.43
C VAL A 237 -5.21 -5.74 16.05
N GLY A 238 -5.69 -5.05 15.01
CA GLY A 238 -5.24 -5.22 13.64
C GLY A 238 -4.38 -4.06 13.13
N GLY A 239 -3.92 -4.17 11.88
CA GLY A 239 -3.13 -3.13 11.21
C GLY A 239 -3.85 -1.80 11.09
N GLY A 240 -5.19 -1.80 11.03
CA GLY A 240 -5.99 -0.58 11.02
C GLY A 240 -5.76 0.30 12.26
N VAL A 241 -5.56 -0.29 13.43
CA VAL A 241 -5.22 0.46 14.66
C VAL A 241 -3.89 1.19 14.51
N LYS A 242 -2.87 0.52 13.94
CA LYS A 242 -1.57 1.14 13.69
C LYS A 242 -1.68 2.31 12.68
N TYR A 243 -2.33 2.06 11.54
CA TYR A 243 -2.39 3.07 10.46
C TYR A 243 -3.34 4.23 10.76
N SER A 244 -4.28 4.05 11.65
CA SER A 244 -5.12 5.14 12.18
C SER A 244 -4.51 5.83 13.41
N GLU A 245 -3.34 5.38 13.87
CA GLU A 245 -2.67 5.91 15.07
C GLU A 245 -3.57 5.86 16.33
N ALA A 246 -4.44 4.83 16.41
CA ALA A 246 -5.43 4.67 17.46
C ALA A 246 -4.96 3.78 18.64
N GLY A 247 -3.64 3.46 18.73
CA GLY A 247 -3.11 2.56 19.74
C GLY A 247 -3.45 2.99 21.18
N GLU A 248 -3.17 4.24 21.55
CA GLU A 248 -3.49 4.79 22.88
C GLU A 248 -4.99 4.77 23.18
N THR A 249 -5.84 5.00 22.17
CA THR A 249 -7.30 4.95 22.35
C THR A 249 -7.76 3.53 22.66
N VAL A 250 -7.21 2.54 21.96
CA VAL A 250 -7.50 1.13 22.23
C VAL A 250 -7.00 0.70 23.60
N GLU A 251 -5.79 1.11 23.99
CA GLU A 251 -5.23 0.82 25.33
C GLU A 251 -6.11 1.39 26.44
N LYS A 252 -6.49 2.67 26.35
CA LYS A 252 -7.41 3.31 27.32
C LYS A 252 -8.75 2.59 27.40
N PHE A 253 -9.32 2.21 26.26
CA PHE A 253 -10.56 1.44 26.23
C PHE A 253 -10.41 0.09 26.94
N CYS A 254 -9.33 -0.64 26.65
CA CYS A 254 -9.06 -1.92 27.28
C CYS A 254 -8.85 -1.81 28.80
N GLU A 255 -8.17 -0.77 29.25
CA GLU A 255 -7.95 -0.49 30.67
C GLU A 255 -9.24 -0.09 31.39
N GLU A 256 -10.05 0.80 30.81
CA GLU A 256 -11.28 1.30 31.41
C GLU A 256 -12.34 0.19 31.55
N PHE A 257 -12.47 -0.67 30.53
CA PHE A 257 -13.47 -1.75 30.53
C PHE A 257 -12.92 -3.12 30.92
N HIS A 258 -11.63 -3.18 31.32
CA HIS A 258 -10.95 -4.42 31.71
C HIS A 258 -11.01 -5.52 30.64
N ILE A 259 -10.85 -5.15 29.37
CA ILE A 259 -10.91 -6.05 28.23
C ILE A 259 -9.49 -6.44 27.79
N PRO A 260 -9.08 -7.71 27.85
CA PRO A 260 -7.79 -8.14 27.34
C PRO A 260 -7.76 -8.05 25.80
N PHE A 261 -6.55 -7.80 25.25
CA PHE A 261 -6.38 -7.76 23.80
C PHE A 261 -5.22 -8.62 23.31
N GLY A 262 -5.44 -9.23 22.12
CA GLY A 262 -4.41 -9.91 21.34
C GLY A 262 -4.05 -9.13 20.09
N GLU A 263 -2.81 -9.27 19.61
CA GLU A 263 -2.31 -8.60 18.41
C GLU A 263 -2.29 -9.56 17.21
N SER A 264 -2.92 -9.18 16.09
CA SER A 264 -2.67 -9.85 14.82
C SER A 264 -1.27 -9.52 14.30
N GLN A 265 -0.76 -10.25 13.30
CA GLN A 265 0.54 -9.96 12.67
C GLN A 265 0.64 -8.50 12.17
N ALA A 266 -0.43 -7.99 11.57
CA ALA A 266 -0.47 -6.62 11.08
C ALA A 266 -0.63 -5.58 12.20
N GLY A 267 -1.24 -5.98 13.32
CA GLY A 267 -1.46 -5.12 14.50
C GLY A 267 -0.27 -5.01 15.43
N LYS A 268 0.75 -5.84 15.25
CA LYS A 268 1.97 -5.79 16.05
C LYS A 268 2.57 -4.37 16.07
N SER A 269 2.90 -3.90 17.27
CA SER A 269 3.42 -2.54 17.54
C SER A 269 2.40 -1.41 17.38
N ALA A 270 1.11 -1.69 17.31
CA ALA A 270 0.07 -0.68 17.39
C ALA A 270 -0.18 -0.23 18.85
N CYS A 271 -0.08 -1.17 19.78
CA CYS A 271 -0.21 -0.97 21.21
C CYS A 271 1.09 -1.34 21.94
N GLN A 272 1.24 -0.88 23.19
CA GLN A 272 2.41 -1.18 24.04
C GLN A 272 2.36 -2.63 24.52
N THR A 273 3.42 -3.38 24.27
CA THR A 273 3.53 -4.77 24.76
C THR A 273 3.56 -4.85 26.29
N SER A 274 3.96 -3.79 26.97
CA SER A 274 3.98 -3.67 28.42
C SER A 274 2.62 -3.37 29.05
N ASN A 275 1.58 -3.09 28.23
CA ASN A 275 0.24 -2.87 28.74
C ASN A 275 -0.27 -4.15 29.46
N PRO A 276 -0.83 -4.05 30.69
CA PRO A 276 -1.25 -5.21 31.49
C PRO A 276 -2.36 -6.04 30.83
N TYR A 277 -3.11 -5.47 29.90
CA TYR A 277 -4.16 -6.17 29.13
C TYR A 277 -3.64 -6.79 27.83
N CYS A 278 -2.38 -6.56 27.45
CA CYS A 278 -1.77 -7.12 26.26
C CYS A 278 -1.43 -8.61 26.46
N LEU A 279 -2.10 -9.47 25.73
CA LEU A 279 -1.86 -10.92 25.74
C LEU A 279 -0.77 -11.36 24.75
N GLY A 280 -0.26 -10.44 23.92
CA GLY A 280 0.67 -10.71 22.82
C GLY A 280 -0.04 -11.18 21.55
N GLY A 281 0.68 -11.87 20.67
CA GLY A 281 0.14 -12.35 19.39
C GLY A 281 -1.03 -13.33 19.53
N ILE A 282 -1.96 -13.31 18.57
CA ILE A 282 -3.11 -14.23 18.51
C ILE A 282 -3.08 -15.08 17.24
N GLY A 283 -3.65 -16.27 17.28
CA GLY A 283 -3.77 -17.19 16.16
C GLY A 283 -2.67 -18.25 16.09
N VAL A 284 -2.31 -18.68 14.88
CA VAL A 284 -1.39 -19.83 14.65
C VAL A 284 -0.05 -19.65 15.35
N THR A 285 0.52 -18.45 15.35
CA THR A 285 1.78 -18.12 16.04
C THR A 285 1.53 -17.28 17.29
N GLY A 286 0.32 -17.33 17.83
CA GLY A 286 -0.07 -16.59 19.02
C GLY A 286 0.53 -17.15 20.31
N THR A 287 0.49 -16.33 21.35
CA THR A 287 0.87 -16.76 22.71
C THR A 287 -0.16 -17.74 23.28
N LEU A 288 0.26 -18.56 24.24
CA LEU A 288 -0.66 -19.44 24.94
C LEU A 288 -1.78 -18.63 25.64
N ALA A 289 -1.44 -17.52 26.30
CA ALA A 289 -2.39 -16.66 26.99
C ALA A 289 -3.49 -16.15 26.06
N SER A 290 -3.11 -15.57 24.92
CA SER A 290 -4.05 -15.05 23.92
C SER A 290 -4.99 -16.15 23.40
N ASN A 291 -4.43 -17.29 23.04
CA ASN A 291 -5.19 -18.38 22.43
C ASN A 291 -6.11 -19.11 23.43
N VAL A 292 -5.72 -19.21 24.70
CA VAL A 292 -6.57 -19.79 25.76
C VAL A 292 -7.77 -18.89 26.03
N ILE A 293 -7.56 -17.58 26.14
CA ILE A 293 -8.66 -16.62 26.35
C ILE A 293 -9.60 -16.59 25.12
N ALA A 294 -9.02 -16.57 23.92
CA ALA A 294 -9.80 -16.57 22.68
C ALA A 294 -10.73 -17.78 22.56
N LYS A 295 -10.32 -18.94 23.06
CA LYS A 295 -11.09 -20.18 22.98
C LYS A 295 -12.48 -20.05 23.62
N ASP A 296 -12.56 -19.35 24.74
CA ASP A 296 -13.77 -19.27 25.57
C ASP A 296 -14.45 -17.88 25.50
N ALA A 297 -13.95 -16.97 24.64
CA ALA A 297 -14.52 -15.64 24.46
C ALA A 297 -15.99 -15.72 24.02
N ASP A 298 -16.85 -14.90 24.60
CA ASP A 298 -18.26 -14.76 24.21
C ASP A 298 -18.49 -13.57 23.28
N VAL A 299 -17.58 -12.57 23.31
CA VAL A 299 -17.54 -11.47 22.35
C VAL A 299 -16.10 -11.26 21.87
N VAL A 300 -15.91 -11.24 20.56
CA VAL A 300 -14.63 -10.91 19.92
C VAL A 300 -14.77 -9.57 19.18
N ILE A 301 -13.97 -8.59 19.61
CA ILE A 301 -13.98 -7.24 19.06
C ILE A 301 -12.76 -7.09 18.14
N ALA A 302 -12.96 -7.18 16.83
CA ALA A 302 -11.88 -7.05 15.85
C ALA A 302 -11.73 -5.59 15.38
N VAL A 303 -10.68 -4.91 15.82
CA VAL A 303 -10.43 -3.50 15.49
C VAL A 303 -9.37 -3.39 14.41
N GLY A 304 -9.76 -2.91 13.22
CA GLY A 304 -8.86 -2.77 12.08
C GLY A 304 -8.18 -4.08 11.67
N SER A 305 -8.82 -5.21 11.93
CA SER A 305 -8.32 -6.56 11.66
C SER A 305 -9.25 -7.31 10.72
N ARG A 306 -8.65 -8.00 9.76
CA ARG A 306 -9.33 -9.09 9.06
C ARG A 306 -9.16 -10.34 9.92
N LEU A 307 -10.24 -11.02 10.23
CA LEU A 307 -10.20 -12.31 10.91
C LEU A 307 -9.76 -13.41 9.92
N SER A 308 -8.52 -13.28 9.44
CA SER A 308 -7.92 -14.16 8.44
C SER A 308 -7.69 -15.57 9.01
N ASP A 309 -7.41 -16.49 8.10
CA ASP A 309 -7.03 -17.87 8.43
C ASP A 309 -5.97 -17.97 9.53
N PHE A 310 -4.91 -17.16 9.39
CA PHE A 310 -3.79 -17.16 10.32
C PHE A 310 -4.17 -16.62 11.71
N THR A 311 -4.97 -15.54 11.77
CA THR A 311 -5.44 -14.92 13.02
C THR A 311 -6.44 -15.83 13.75
N THR A 312 -7.24 -16.58 13.02
CA THR A 312 -8.29 -17.45 13.58
C THR A 312 -7.88 -18.91 13.73
N SER A 313 -6.62 -19.25 13.41
CA SER A 313 -6.14 -20.65 13.34
C SER A 313 -7.09 -21.51 12.49
N SER A 314 -7.34 -21.08 11.26
CA SER A 314 -8.27 -21.74 10.31
C SER A 314 -9.68 -21.91 10.89
N LYS A 315 -10.17 -20.92 11.61
CA LYS A 315 -11.46 -20.87 12.34
C LYS A 315 -11.58 -21.86 13.52
N HIS A 316 -10.48 -22.44 13.98
CA HIS A 316 -10.48 -23.36 15.13
C HIS A 316 -10.19 -22.68 16.46
N LEU A 317 -9.87 -21.39 16.46
CA LEU A 317 -9.46 -20.67 17.67
C LEU A 317 -10.63 -20.41 18.63
N PHE A 318 -11.74 -19.90 18.10
CA PHE A 318 -12.94 -19.57 18.87
C PHE A 318 -13.85 -20.80 18.95
N ARG A 319 -14.03 -21.34 20.17
CA ARG A 319 -14.77 -22.59 20.37
C ARG A 319 -16.08 -22.43 21.13
N ASN A 320 -16.36 -21.22 21.60
CA ASN A 320 -17.66 -20.91 22.18
C ASN A 320 -18.69 -20.84 21.03
N GLU A 321 -19.69 -21.69 21.05
CA GLU A 321 -20.73 -21.78 20.01
C GLU A 321 -21.60 -20.51 19.93
N ASP A 322 -21.70 -19.77 21.04
CA ASP A 322 -22.50 -18.53 21.16
C ASP A 322 -21.64 -17.26 20.96
N VAL A 323 -20.39 -17.39 20.46
CA VAL A 323 -19.49 -16.24 20.29
C VAL A 323 -20.06 -15.22 19.30
N LYS A 324 -20.09 -13.96 19.72
CA LYS A 324 -20.47 -12.83 18.85
C LYS A 324 -19.21 -12.12 18.36
N PHE A 325 -19.25 -11.69 17.09
CA PHE A 325 -18.17 -10.92 16.50
C PHE A 325 -18.63 -9.49 16.26
N VAL A 326 -17.84 -8.55 16.77
CA VAL A 326 -17.94 -7.11 16.50
C VAL A 326 -16.76 -6.72 15.65
N THR A 327 -16.98 -6.09 14.50
CA THR A 327 -15.91 -5.63 13.64
C THR A 327 -15.94 -4.11 13.50
N ILE A 328 -14.79 -3.47 13.76
CA ILE A 328 -14.56 -2.03 13.54
C ILE A 328 -13.54 -1.91 12.44
N ASN A 329 -13.99 -1.61 11.23
CA ASN A 329 -13.13 -1.56 10.05
C ASN A 329 -13.63 -0.48 9.08
N ASN A 330 -12.69 0.18 8.36
CA ASN A 330 -13.01 1.16 7.34
C ASN A 330 -13.36 0.55 5.97
N ASN A 331 -13.24 -0.77 5.83
CA ASN A 331 -13.55 -1.51 4.62
C ASN A 331 -14.50 -2.66 4.94
N ARG A 332 -15.71 -2.63 4.37
CA ARG A 332 -16.73 -3.67 4.59
C ARG A 332 -16.31 -5.06 4.13
N TYR A 333 -15.45 -5.16 3.12
CA TYR A 333 -14.92 -6.44 2.66
C TYR A 333 -13.99 -7.10 3.69
N HIS A 334 -13.40 -6.28 4.57
CA HIS A 334 -12.48 -6.73 5.62
C HIS A 334 -13.13 -6.80 7.01
N ALA A 335 -14.39 -6.39 7.12
CA ALA A 335 -15.17 -6.41 8.35
C ALA A 335 -15.74 -7.81 8.68
#